data_d488a532ad57d919180bc073e175962b
#
_entry.id   d488a532ad57d919180bc073e175962b
#
_cell.length_a   1.000
_cell.length_b   1.000
_cell.length_c   1.000
_cell.angle_alpha   90.00
_cell.angle_beta   90.00
_cell.angle_gamma   90.00
#
_symmetry.space_group_name_H-M   'P 1'
#
loop_
_entity.id
_entity.type
_entity.pdbx_description
1 polymer ?
#
loop_
_entity_poly.entity_id
_entity_poly.type
_entity_poly.pdbx_seq_one_letter_code
_entity_poly.pdbx_strand_id
1 'polypeptide(L)'
;MSKELEKTYNPSEIEDRLYQKWLDNKYFHAEVDHSKKPFTIVIPPPNITGKLHMGHALDETLQDILIRFKKMQGYNTLWQPGTDHASIATEVKIIEALKEEGIEKEDLGREKFLERAWEWKEEYGGTIVSQLKKLGSACDWDRERFTMD
;
A
#
# COMPACT_ATOMS: atom_id res chain seq x y z
N MET A 1 -39.59 -1.28 -0.30
CA MET A 1 -39.37 0.00 0.41
C MET A 1 -38.11 0.61 -0.10
N SER A 2 -38.16 1.77 -0.76
CA SER A 2 -36.97 2.52 -1.14
C SER A 2 -36.31 3.03 0.14
N LYS A 3 -35.07 2.60 0.37
CA LYS A 3 -34.30 3.10 1.51
C LYS A 3 -33.95 4.56 1.18
N GLU A 4 -34.51 5.49 1.94
CA GLU A 4 -34.18 6.91 1.79
C GLU A 4 -32.67 7.11 2.09
N LEU A 5 -31.97 7.78 1.19
CA LEU A 5 -30.55 8.05 1.40
C LEU A 5 -30.38 9.14 2.45
N GLU A 6 -29.37 9.01 3.27
CA GLU A 6 -29.01 10.05 4.24
C GLU A 6 -28.60 11.34 3.54
N LYS A 7 -28.88 12.50 4.16
CA LYS A 7 -28.62 13.83 3.58
C LYS A 7 -27.12 14.13 3.48
N THR A 8 -26.30 13.49 4.31
CA THR A 8 -24.85 13.70 4.36
C THR A 8 -24.13 12.37 4.21
N TYR A 9 -23.04 12.37 3.45
CA TYR A 9 -22.17 11.22 3.32
C TYR A 9 -21.34 11.01 4.58
N ASN A 10 -21.43 9.82 5.18
CA ASN A 10 -20.57 9.42 6.29
C ASN A 10 -19.60 8.33 5.84
N PRO A 11 -18.30 8.67 5.59
CA PRO A 11 -17.32 7.74 5.08
C PRO A 11 -17.10 6.53 5.99
N SER A 12 -17.12 6.73 7.32
CA SER A 12 -16.84 5.67 8.28
C SER A 12 -17.86 4.51 8.26
N GLU A 13 -19.09 4.76 7.80
CA GLU A 13 -20.13 3.74 7.70
C GLU A 13 -20.12 2.98 6.36
N ILE A 14 -19.44 3.53 5.35
CA ILE A 14 -19.57 3.09 3.96
C ILE A 14 -18.27 2.53 3.42
N GLU A 15 -17.16 3.24 3.58
CA GLU A 15 -15.93 2.98 2.84
C GLU A 15 -15.33 1.62 3.15
N ASP A 16 -15.13 1.30 4.43
CA ASP A 16 -14.50 0.04 4.84
C ASP A 16 -15.32 -1.17 4.37
N ARG A 17 -16.65 -1.09 4.48
CA ARG A 17 -17.56 -2.15 4.02
C ARG A 17 -17.52 -2.32 2.50
N LEU A 18 -17.47 -1.24 1.75
CA LEU A 18 -17.38 -1.30 0.28
C LEU A 18 -16.03 -1.83 -0.17
N TYR A 19 -14.96 -1.36 0.44
CA TYR A 19 -13.61 -1.80 0.09
C TYR A 19 -13.44 -3.30 0.39
N GLN A 20 -13.89 -3.77 1.57
CA GLN A 20 -13.88 -5.20 1.89
C GLN A 20 -14.67 -6.02 0.87
N LYS A 21 -15.86 -5.55 0.46
CA LYS A 21 -16.62 -6.21 -0.60
C LYS A 21 -15.85 -6.32 -1.91
N TRP A 22 -15.05 -5.31 -2.28
CA TRP A 22 -14.23 -5.35 -3.49
C TRP A 22 -13.11 -6.38 -3.37
N LEU A 23 -12.49 -6.49 -2.22
CA LEU A 23 -11.45 -7.49 -1.95
C LEU A 23 -12.02 -8.91 -1.95
N ASP A 24 -13.13 -9.15 -1.27
CA ASP A 24 -13.80 -10.46 -1.20
C ASP A 24 -14.21 -10.98 -2.57
N ASN A 25 -14.61 -10.07 -3.47
CA ASN A 25 -14.98 -10.42 -4.85
C ASN A 25 -13.77 -10.39 -5.80
N LYS A 26 -12.56 -10.15 -5.31
CA LYS A 26 -11.32 -10.11 -6.11
C LYS A 26 -11.38 -9.17 -7.31
N TYR A 27 -12.06 -8.01 -7.17
CA TYR A 27 -12.25 -7.10 -8.29
C TYR A 27 -10.94 -6.48 -8.80
N PHE A 28 -9.88 -6.47 -8.00
CA PHE A 28 -8.57 -5.93 -8.37
C PHE A 28 -7.56 -7.01 -8.77
N HIS A 29 -7.91 -8.28 -8.59
CA HIS A 29 -7.04 -9.40 -8.95
C HIS A 29 -6.95 -9.54 -10.47
N ALA A 30 -5.74 -9.83 -10.96
CA ALA A 30 -5.45 -10.04 -12.38
C ALA A 30 -4.93 -11.46 -12.63
N GLU A 31 -5.53 -12.13 -13.60
CA GLU A 31 -5.04 -13.40 -14.13
C GLU A 31 -4.63 -13.23 -15.61
N VAL A 32 -3.76 -14.12 -16.09
CA VAL A 32 -3.36 -14.08 -17.50
C VAL A 32 -4.55 -14.39 -18.38
N ASP A 33 -4.96 -13.43 -19.19
CA ASP A 33 -6.07 -13.57 -20.15
C ASP A 33 -5.62 -13.08 -21.53
N HIS A 34 -5.26 -14.03 -22.38
CA HIS A 34 -4.79 -13.74 -23.75
C HIS A 34 -5.87 -13.19 -24.68
N SER A 35 -7.15 -13.23 -24.28
CA SER A 35 -8.26 -12.64 -25.06
C SER A 35 -8.39 -11.15 -24.86
N LYS A 36 -7.75 -10.58 -23.82
CA LYS A 36 -7.81 -9.16 -23.47
C LYS A 36 -6.47 -8.48 -23.64
N LYS A 37 -6.51 -7.21 -24.02
CA LYS A 37 -5.31 -6.38 -24.09
C LYS A 37 -4.81 -6.08 -22.65
N PRO A 38 -3.53 -6.34 -22.33
CA PRO A 38 -3.01 -6.05 -21.00
C PRO A 38 -2.78 -4.56 -20.78
N PHE A 39 -2.93 -4.12 -19.53
CA PHE A 39 -2.53 -2.81 -19.05
C PHE A 39 -2.01 -2.93 -17.63
N THR A 40 -0.74 -2.65 -17.40
CA THR A 40 -0.09 -2.82 -16.11
C THR A 40 0.56 -1.53 -15.65
N ILE A 41 0.37 -1.21 -14.37
CA ILE A 41 1.13 -0.20 -13.65
C ILE A 41 1.85 -0.90 -12.49
N VAL A 42 3.11 -0.60 -12.30
CA VAL A 42 3.85 -0.92 -11.08
C VAL A 42 3.83 0.33 -10.22
N ILE A 43 3.37 0.20 -8.99
CA ILE A 43 3.34 1.33 -8.05
C ILE A 43 4.78 1.86 -7.86
N PRO A 44 5.05 3.17 -7.83
CA PRO A 44 6.28 3.68 -7.27
C PRO A 44 6.32 3.28 -5.79
N PRO A 45 7.15 2.32 -5.37
CA PRO A 45 7.01 1.73 -4.05
C PRO A 45 7.36 2.75 -2.97
N PRO A 46 6.41 3.10 -2.07
CA PRO A 46 6.71 4.03 -0.99
C PRO A 46 7.80 3.51 -0.07
N ASN A 47 8.71 4.41 0.35
CA ASN A 47 9.74 4.12 1.33
C ASN A 47 9.13 3.84 2.71
N ILE A 48 9.58 2.80 3.39
CA ILE A 48 9.13 2.47 4.75
C ILE A 48 9.74 3.39 5.83
N THR A 49 9.86 4.68 5.53
CA THR A 49 10.44 5.70 6.43
C THR A 49 9.39 6.40 7.30
N GLY A 50 8.12 6.11 7.10
CA GLY A 50 7.03 6.72 7.84
C GLY A 50 5.66 6.52 7.19
N LYS A 51 4.73 7.42 7.52
CA LYS A 51 3.36 7.40 6.97
C LYS A 51 3.31 8.09 5.61
N LEU A 52 2.30 7.73 4.81
CA LEU A 52 2.02 8.42 3.55
C LEU A 52 1.62 9.88 3.80
N HIS A 53 1.85 10.72 2.81
CA HIS A 53 1.46 12.13 2.80
C HIS A 53 0.67 12.47 1.52
N MET A 54 0.19 13.71 1.41
CA MET A 54 -0.66 14.14 0.29
C MET A 54 -0.01 13.96 -1.09
N GLY A 55 1.33 14.02 -1.18
CA GLY A 55 2.04 13.73 -2.43
C GLY A 55 1.84 12.29 -2.89
N HIS A 56 1.93 11.33 -1.98
CA HIS A 56 1.61 9.93 -2.27
C HIS A 56 0.14 9.77 -2.68
N ALA A 57 -0.78 10.41 -1.94
CA ALA A 57 -2.20 10.32 -2.28
C ALA A 57 -2.51 10.85 -3.69
N LEU A 58 -1.86 11.93 -4.13
CA LEU A 58 -2.01 12.46 -5.47
C LEU A 58 -1.48 11.48 -6.53
N ASP A 59 -0.27 10.99 -6.34
CA ASP A 59 0.37 10.04 -7.26
C ASP A 59 -0.46 8.76 -7.41
N GLU A 60 -0.86 8.16 -6.29
CA GLU A 60 -1.67 6.96 -6.25
C GLU A 60 -3.06 7.16 -6.88
N THR A 61 -3.69 8.31 -6.66
CA THR A 61 -4.99 8.63 -7.25
C THR A 61 -4.91 8.68 -8.77
N LEU A 62 -3.85 9.23 -9.35
CA LEU A 62 -3.66 9.28 -10.80
C LEU A 62 -3.54 7.87 -11.40
N GLN A 63 -2.80 6.99 -10.75
CA GLN A 63 -2.64 5.59 -11.16
C GLN A 63 -3.96 4.82 -11.02
N ASP A 64 -4.67 5.00 -9.90
CA ASP A 64 -5.96 4.36 -9.64
C ASP A 64 -7.00 4.72 -10.73
N ILE A 65 -7.08 6.00 -11.09
CA ILE A 65 -7.96 6.47 -12.17
C ILE A 65 -7.64 5.73 -13.48
N LEU A 66 -6.37 5.62 -13.84
CA LEU A 66 -5.96 4.96 -15.09
C LEU A 66 -6.28 3.46 -15.07
N ILE A 67 -6.02 2.76 -13.99
CA ILE A 67 -6.33 1.33 -13.82
C ILE A 67 -7.83 1.09 -13.95
N ARG A 68 -8.65 1.86 -13.22
CA ARG A 68 -10.11 1.73 -13.26
C ARG A 68 -10.67 2.07 -14.65
N PHE A 69 -10.18 3.14 -15.26
CA PHE A 69 -10.59 3.54 -16.61
C PHE A 69 -10.26 2.46 -17.64
N LYS A 70 -9.05 1.90 -17.62
CA LYS A 70 -8.67 0.80 -18.53
C LYS A 70 -9.48 -0.47 -18.28
N LYS A 71 -9.77 -0.78 -17.03
CA LYS A 71 -10.64 -1.91 -16.69
C LYS A 71 -12.05 -1.73 -17.27
N MET A 72 -12.64 -0.55 -17.17
CA MET A 72 -13.93 -0.22 -17.76
C MET A 72 -13.93 -0.31 -19.30
N GLN A 73 -12.77 -0.11 -19.93
CA GLN A 73 -12.58 -0.31 -21.38
C GLN A 73 -12.38 -1.79 -21.77
N GLY A 74 -12.44 -2.73 -20.82
CA GLY A 74 -12.30 -4.17 -21.08
C GLY A 74 -10.85 -4.68 -21.11
N TYR A 75 -9.86 -3.89 -20.71
CA TYR A 75 -8.49 -4.36 -20.59
C TYR A 75 -8.34 -5.35 -19.43
N ASN A 76 -7.35 -6.24 -19.54
CA ASN A 76 -6.85 -7.01 -18.41
C ASN A 76 -5.86 -6.13 -17.63
N THR A 77 -6.30 -5.61 -16.49
CA THR A 77 -5.54 -4.62 -15.74
C THR A 77 -4.85 -5.23 -14.54
N LEU A 78 -3.57 -4.88 -14.35
CA LEU A 78 -2.81 -5.17 -13.13
C LEU A 78 -2.23 -3.88 -12.57
N TRP A 79 -2.52 -3.57 -11.33
CA TRP A 79 -1.77 -2.59 -10.54
C TRP A 79 -0.98 -3.33 -9.47
N GLN A 80 0.32 -3.46 -9.70
CA GLN A 80 1.24 -4.17 -8.83
C GLN A 80 1.64 -3.31 -7.65
N PRO A 81 1.23 -3.64 -6.40
CA PRO A 81 1.62 -2.92 -5.21
C PRO A 81 2.98 -3.38 -4.67
N GLY A 82 3.60 -2.51 -3.88
CA GLY A 82 4.82 -2.82 -3.14
C GLY A 82 5.29 -1.70 -2.26
N THR A 83 6.30 -1.98 -1.45
CA THR A 83 6.98 -1.02 -0.58
C THR A 83 8.49 -1.13 -0.74
N ASP A 84 9.20 -0.02 -0.48
CA ASP A 84 10.66 0.05 -0.61
C ASP A 84 11.34 0.07 0.76
N HIS A 85 12.37 -0.77 0.92
CA HIS A 85 13.20 -0.79 2.12
C HIS A 85 13.99 0.52 2.32
N ALA A 86 14.20 1.32 1.27
CA ALA A 86 14.82 2.65 1.27
C ALA A 86 16.22 2.73 1.93
N SER A 87 16.81 1.58 2.25
CA SER A 87 18.20 1.43 2.75
C SER A 87 18.62 2.50 3.79
N ILE A 88 19.48 3.44 3.38
CA ILE A 88 20.06 4.48 4.25
C ILE A 88 19.00 5.30 4.99
N ALA A 89 17.92 5.69 4.32
CA ALA A 89 16.88 6.51 4.92
C ALA A 89 16.12 5.77 6.04
N THR A 90 15.84 4.50 5.85
CA THR A 90 15.24 3.63 6.88
C THR A 90 16.21 3.37 8.04
N GLU A 91 17.48 3.12 7.73
CA GLU A 91 18.53 2.96 8.76
C GLU A 91 18.62 4.18 9.68
N VAL A 92 18.61 5.40 9.11
CA VAL A 92 18.62 6.64 9.90
C VAL A 92 17.41 6.69 10.83
N LYS A 93 16.21 6.33 10.35
CA LYS A 93 14.99 6.32 11.19
C LYS A 93 15.05 5.31 12.32
N ILE A 94 15.59 4.13 12.07
CA ILE A 94 15.78 3.10 13.11
C ILE A 94 16.80 3.59 14.15
N ILE A 95 17.90 4.22 13.74
CA ILE A 95 18.89 4.77 14.65
C ILE A 95 18.29 5.91 15.49
N GLU A 96 17.47 6.79 14.90
CA GLU A 96 16.76 7.83 15.65
C GLU A 96 15.85 7.21 16.74
N ALA A 97 15.08 6.18 16.39
CA ALA A 97 14.20 5.48 17.34
C ALA A 97 15.00 4.77 18.45
N LEU A 98 16.11 4.11 18.13
CA LEU A 98 16.98 3.48 19.12
C LEU A 98 17.57 4.50 20.11
N LYS A 99 17.95 5.69 19.62
CA LYS A 99 18.44 6.78 20.49
C LYS A 99 17.39 7.28 21.47
N GLU A 100 16.12 7.35 21.05
CA GLU A 100 15.01 7.68 21.94
C GLU A 100 14.83 6.62 23.04
N GLU A 101 15.17 5.36 22.76
CA GLU A 101 15.21 4.25 23.72
C GLU A 101 16.50 4.23 24.58
N GLY A 102 17.47 5.12 24.31
CA GLY A 102 18.77 5.18 24.99
C GLY A 102 19.75 4.09 24.55
N ILE A 103 19.59 3.58 23.34
CA ILE A 103 20.41 2.50 22.75
C ILE A 103 21.23 3.06 21.60
N GLU A 104 22.55 2.83 21.60
CA GLU A 104 23.40 3.14 20.46
C GLU A 104 23.46 1.94 19.51
N LYS A 105 23.51 2.19 18.21
CA LYS A 105 23.54 1.13 17.17
C LYS A 105 24.71 0.17 17.39
N GLU A 106 25.86 0.70 17.77
CA GLU A 106 27.11 -0.03 18.01
C GLU A 106 26.97 -1.06 19.14
N ASP A 107 26.12 -0.81 20.13
CA ASP A 107 25.89 -1.69 21.27
C ASP A 107 25.02 -2.91 20.91
N LEU A 108 24.19 -2.79 19.88
CA LEU A 108 23.33 -3.89 19.43
C LEU A 108 24.07 -4.97 18.65
N GLY A 109 25.05 -4.58 17.86
CA GLY A 109 25.64 -5.45 16.84
C GLY A 109 24.72 -5.73 15.65
N ARG A 110 25.28 -6.38 14.63
CA ARG A 110 24.60 -6.56 13.33
C ARG A 110 23.27 -7.35 13.42
N GLU A 111 23.26 -8.44 14.16
CA GLU A 111 22.10 -9.35 14.19
C GLU A 111 20.88 -8.67 14.79
N LYS A 112 21.03 -8.08 15.99
CA LYS A 112 19.94 -7.37 16.66
C LYS A 112 19.49 -6.11 15.90
N PHE A 113 20.41 -5.44 15.23
CA PHE A 113 20.04 -4.32 14.36
C PHE A 113 19.18 -4.77 13.18
N LEU A 114 19.46 -5.93 12.58
CA LEU A 114 18.63 -6.52 11.52
C LEU A 114 17.25 -6.93 12.04
N GLU A 115 17.16 -7.48 13.25
CA GLU A 115 15.87 -7.78 13.90
C GLU A 115 15.02 -6.50 14.02
N ARG A 116 15.60 -5.41 14.53
CA ARG A 116 14.92 -4.10 14.60
C ARG A 116 14.51 -3.57 13.24
N ALA A 117 15.32 -3.81 12.20
CA ALA A 117 14.98 -3.41 10.83
C ALA A 117 13.77 -4.18 10.27
N TRP A 118 13.65 -5.47 10.58
CA TRP A 118 12.48 -6.27 10.21
C TRP A 118 11.23 -5.87 11.00
N GLU A 119 11.34 -5.59 12.31
CA GLU A 119 10.24 -5.04 13.12
C GLU A 119 9.74 -3.71 12.54
N TRP A 120 10.66 -2.81 12.16
CA TRP A 120 10.35 -1.55 11.50
C TRP A 120 9.60 -1.77 10.20
N LYS A 121 10.04 -2.72 9.37
CA LYS A 121 9.36 -3.08 8.12
C LYS A 121 7.93 -3.57 8.36
N GLU A 122 7.70 -4.41 9.36
CA GLU A 122 6.35 -4.89 9.67
C GLU A 122 5.43 -3.75 10.11
N GLU A 123 5.92 -2.85 10.96
CA GLU A 123 5.14 -1.73 11.47
C GLU A 123 4.81 -0.71 10.37
N TYR A 124 5.83 -0.18 9.71
CA TYR A 124 5.66 0.93 8.75
C TYR A 124 5.20 0.46 7.37
N GLY A 125 5.66 -0.67 6.90
CA GLY A 125 5.16 -1.29 5.68
C GLY A 125 3.68 -1.65 5.80
N GLY A 126 3.28 -2.27 6.90
CA GLY A 126 1.87 -2.55 7.21
C GLY A 126 1.01 -1.30 7.31
N THR A 127 1.53 -0.23 7.91
CA THR A 127 0.86 1.07 7.97
C THR A 127 0.64 1.67 6.58
N ILE A 128 1.65 1.66 5.71
CA ILE A 128 1.57 2.17 4.34
C ILE A 128 0.50 1.42 3.54
N VAL A 129 0.53 0.09 3.56
CA VAL A 129 -0.46 -0.76 2.89
C VAL A 129 -1.87 -0.48 3.40
N SER A 130 -2.04 -0.33 4.70
CA SER A 130 -3.30 0.03 5.35
C SER A 130 -3.82 1.40 4.87
N GLN A 131 -2.94 2.39 4.75
CA GLN A 131 -3.30 3.72 4.24
C GLN A 131 -3.69 3.69 2.76
N LEU A 132 -3.00 2.92 1.92
CA LEU A 132 -3.37 2.73 0.51
C LEU A 132 -4.74 2.05 0.37
N LYS A 133 -5.02 1.05 1.19
CA LYS A 133 -6.34 0.41 1.25
C LYS A 133 -7.42 1.40 1.70
N LYS A 134 -7.10 2.29 2.65
CA LYS A 134 -8.03 3.33 3.11
C LYS A 134 -8.31 4.40 2.06
N LEU A 135 -7.36 4.70 1.17
CA LEU A 135 -7.57 5.52 -0.03
C LEU A 135 -8.47 4.83 -1.06
N GLY A 136 -8.71 3.53 -0.93
CA GLY A 136 -9.52 2.75 -1.85
C GLY A 136 -8.75 2.24 -3.08
N SER A 137 -7.43 2.20 -3.02
CA SER A 137 -6.56 1.84 -4.16
C SER A 137 -6.89 0.47 -4.75
N ALA A 138 -7.03 0.41 -6.07
CA ALA A 138 -7.41 -0.79 -6.83
C ALA A 138 -6.21 -1.72 -7.12
N CYS A 139 -5.31 -1.87 -6.15
CA CYS A 139 -4.14 -2.72 -6.24
C CYS A 139 -4.49 -4.21 -6.14
N ASP A 140 -3.74 -5.05 -6.84
CA ASP A 140 -3.76 -6.50 -6.66
C ASP A 140 -2.93 -6.91 -5.44
N TRP A 141 -3.54 -6.90 -4.26
CA TRP A 141 -2.87 -7.16 -2.98
C TRP A 141 -2.33 -8.58 -2.83
N ASP A 142 -2.85 -9.56 -3.60
CA ASP A 142 -2.31 -10.91 -3.65
C ASP A 142 -0.90 -10.95 -4.27
N ARG A 143 -0.49 -9.84 -4.92
CA ARG A 143 0.80 -9.68 -5.59
C ARG A 143 1.69 -8.62 -4.94
N GLU A 144 1.37 -8.21 -3.71
CA GLU A 144 2.24 -7.28 -2.96
C GLU A 144 3.68 -7.79 -2.90
N ARG A 145 4.63 -6.87 -3.06
CA ARG A 145 6.07 -7.17 -2.98
C ARG A 145 6.79 -6.12 -2.15
N PHE A 146 7.83 -6.57 -1.52
CA PHE A 146 8.82 -5.72 -0.86
C PHE A 146 10.12 -5.79 -1.63
N THR A 147 10.88 -4.71 -1.70
CA THR A 147 12.11 -4.65 -2.51
C THR A 147 13.24 -5.58 -2.03
N MET A 148 13.04 -6.25 -0.89
CA MET A 148 13.97 -7.25 -0.34
C MET A 148 13.42 -8.68 -0.37
N ASP A 149 12.27 -8.92 -1.05
CA ASP A 149 11.71 -10.27 -1.26
C ASP A 149 12.55 -11.12 -2.21
#